data_52dc71ed1634f2b9594ac1409dc44944
#
_entry.id   52dc71ed1634f2b9594ac1409dc44944
#
_cell.length_a   1.000
_cell.length_b   1.000
_cell.length_c   1.000
_cell.angle_alpha   90.00
_cell.angle_beta   90.00
_cell.angle_gamma   90.00
#
_symmetry.space_group_name_H-M   'P 1'
#
loop_
_entity.id
_entity.type
_entity.pdbx_description
1 polymer ?
#
loop_
_entity_poly.entity_id
_entity_poly.type
_entity_poly.pdbx_seq_one_letter_code
_entity_poly.pdbx_strand_id
1 'polypeptide(L)'
;MSSFLFQNLVSFRPPRLLNNTLGWHIEYYILDPVSGKLIRKRFRLNELKKQCASAAEFKQKANQVLQELTSKLVSGWSPQGEVQSSRYYGSLFEALEKFKETKSRELRPDSMRTYKGIIKIFKEWLKDDCVCIDFGRAQALAFMDHCYTERKVTATTWNGYLKVCRVVFGWLLDNLYIKDNPFRYIKKKRTDEKFRVVIPEADRKRIARYFEEHNPGFLMVCSLVFYSLIRPTEITRLRVRDIDKENGHIHLPVEATKCHCSRFTPIDPAILERFCAFIDGHDGDEYVFARGFRPGINGIKKKQYLIVWERMRKVLNMPDEYQLYSLRDSGIRAKLETGMDPTIVMHAAGHHNLAETTKYAIKANKDELAAIAAYSPSFL
;
A
#
# COMPACT_ATOMS: atom_id res chain seq x y z
N MET A 1 -11.96 35.00 52.62
CA MET A 1 -11.29 34.02 51.75
C MET A 1 -12.13 33.81 50.49
N SER A 2 -12.18 34.73 49.54
CA SER A 2 -12.95 34.54 48.27
C SER A 2 -12.59 35.57 47.20
N SER A 3 -11.32 35.86 46.96
CA SER A 3 -10.92 36.79 45.93
C SER A 3 -9.76 36.31 45.03
N PHE A 4 -9.45 35.02 45.08
CA PHE A 4 -8.33 34.46 44.32
C PHE A 4 -8.75 33.68 43.06
N LEU A 5 -10.04 33.57 42.76
CA LEU A 5 -10.54 32.69 41.70
C LEU A 5 -10.86 33.37 40.35
N PHE A 6 -10.70 34.67 40.23
CA PHE A 6 -10.93 35.43 38.99
C PHE A 6 -9.83 36.43 38.67
N GLN A 7 -8.56 36.04 38.84
CA GLN A 7 -7.52 36.71 38.04
C GLN A 7 -7.64 36.20 36.62
N ASN A 8 -8.39 37.00 35.83
CA ASN A 8 -8.64 36.86 34.42
C ASN A 8 -7.35 36.51 33.68
N LEU A 9 -7.18 35.27 33.34
CA LEU A 9 -6.35 34.89 32.21
C LEU A 9 -7.06 35.39 30.95
N VAL A 10 -6.84 36.66 30.61
CA VAL A 10 -7.34 37.27 29.36
C VAL A 10 -6.59 36.59 28.23
N SER A 11 -7.19 35.56 27.67
CA SER A 11 -6.60 34.77 26.58
C SER A 11 -6.51 35.55 25.27
N PHE A 12 -7.26 36.66 25.15
CA PHE A 12 -7.24 37.52 23.97
C PHE A 12 -7.76 38.95 24.31
N ARG A 13 -7.45 39.91 23.43
CA ARG A 13 -8.18 41.21 23.40
C ARG A 13 -9.15 41.21 22.24
N PRO A 14 -10.37 41.79 22.40
CA PRO A 14 -11.39 41.80 21.36
C PRO A 14 -10.87 42.34 20.04
N PRO A 15 -11.22 41.71 18.92
CA PRO A 15 -10.86 42.17 17.59
C PRO A 15 -11.46 43.58 17.31
N ARG A 16 -10.70 44.38 16.56
CA ARG A 16 -11.13 45.74 16.15
C ARG A 16 -10.91 45.92 14.66
N LEU A 17 -11.89 46.47 13.97
CA LEU A 17 -11.78 46.87 12.58
C LEU A 17 -11.07 48.20 12.47
N LEU A 18 -9.96 48.26 11.76
CA LEU A 18 -9.13 49.47 11.61
C LEU A 18 -8.87 49.74 10.13
N ASN A 19 -8.71 51.05 9.82
CA ASN A 19 -8.25 51.50 8.51
C ASN A 19 -7.11 52.51 8.72
N ASN A 20 -5.95 52.17 8.22
CA ASN A 20 -4.75 53.03 8.33
C ASN A 20 -3.88 52.89 7.06
N THR A 21 -2.64 53.34 7.12
CA THR A 21 -1.66 53.26 5.99
C THR A 21 -1.49 51.84 5.43
N LEU A 22 -1.82 50.79 6.19
CA LEU A 22 -1.79 49.40 5.76
C LEU A 22 -3.11 48.94 5.11
N GLY A 23 -4.10 49.81 4.98
CA GLY A 23 -5.44 49.51 4.51
C GLY A 23 -6.37 48.93 5.59
N TRP A 24 -7.50 48.42 5.16
CA TRP A 24 -8.51 47.83 6.05
C TRP A 24 -8.03 46.49 6.61
N HIS A 25 -8.06 46.34 7.95
CA HIS A 25 -7.69 45.13 8.65
C HIS A 25 -8.40 44.99 9.99
N ILE A 26 -8.53 43.75 10.46
CA ILE A 26 -8.96 43.43 11.82
C ILE A 26 -7.71 43.20 12.65
N GLU A 27 -7.55 43.95 13.73
CA GLU A 27 -6.45 43.78 14.69
C GLU A 27 -6.99 43.14 15.97
N TYR A 28 -6.26 42.13 16.47
CA TYR A 28 -6.58 41.47 17.72
C TYR A 28 -5.30 40.99 18.41
N TYR A 29 -5.42 40.62 19.68
CA TYR A 29 -4.29 40.12 20.47
C TYR A 29 -4.67 38.77 21.06
N ILE A 30 -3.73 37.86 21.07
CA ILE A 30 -3.87 36.52 21.64
C ILE A 30 -2.72 36.23 22.58
N LEU A 31 -3.00 35.44 23.62
CA LEU A 31 -1.96 34.95 24.53
C LEU A 31 -1.06 33.94 23.81
N ASP A 32 0.24 34.21 23.81
CA ASP A 32 1.23 33.23 23.35
C ASP A 32 1.55 32.25 24.50
N PRO A 33 1.27 30.97 24.33
CA PRO A 33 1.48 29.98 25.38
C PRO A 33 2.96 29.78 25.76
N VAL A 34 3.90 30.13 24.88
CA VAL A 34 5.34 29.99 25.12
C VAL A 34 5.88 31.17 25.91
N SER A 35 5.55 32.39 25.51
CA SER A 35 6.07 33.60 26.15
C SER A 35 5.17 34.17 27.26
N GLY A 36 3.93 33.69 27.38
CA GLY A 36 2.92 34.21 28.32
C GLY A 36 2.48 35.65 28.04
N LYS A 37 2.82 36.20 26.86
CA LYS A 37 2.52 37.59 26.48
C LYS A 37 1.43 37.65 25.42
N LEU A 38 0.69 38.74 25.39
CA LEU A 38 -0.28 39.01 24.33
C LEU A 38 0.43 39.47 23.05
N ILE A 39 0.35 38.64 22.00
CA ILE A 39 0.92 38.92 20.68
C ILE A 39 -0.17 39.56 19.79
N ARG A 40 0.18 40.65 19.13
CA ARG A 40 -0.65 41.31 18.16
C ARG A 40 -0.75 40.53 16.86
N LYS A 41 -1.97 40.30 16.37
CA LYS A 41 -2.27 39.70 15.06
C LYS A 41 -3.12 40.64 14.22
N ARG A 42 -2.98 40.55 12.91
CA ARG A 42 -3.73 41.34 11.94
C ARG A 42 -4.27 40.47 10.83
N PHE A 43 -5.56 40.64 10.54
CA PHE A 43 -6.24 39.98 9.42
C PHE A 43 -6.58 41.06 8.37
N ARG A 44 -5.91 41.03 7.22
CA ARG A 44 -6.08 42.03 6.15
C ARG A 44 -7.37 41.79 5.38
N LEU A 45 -8.12 42.84 5.06
CA LEU A 45 -9.39 42.80 4.36
C LEU A 45 -9.30 43.37 2.92
N ASN A 46 -8.09 43.55 2.39
CA ASN A 46 -7.89 44.15 1.08
C ASN A 46 -8.56 43.36 -0.05
N GLU A 47 -8.50 42.05 0.00
CA GLU A 47 -9.14 41.20 -1.00
C GLU A 47 -10.67 41.22 -0.89
N LEU A 48 -11.20 41.20 0.33
CA LEU A 48 -12.63 41.37 0.58
C LEU A 48 -13.13 42.70 0.02
N LYS A 49 -12.34 43.79 0.18
CA LYS A 49 -12.69 45.10 -0.37
C LYS A 49 -12.77 45.10 -1.89
N LYS A 50 -11.87 44.38 -2.59
CA LYS A 50 -11.90 44.28 -4.05
C LYS A 50 -13.12 43.52 -4.57
N GLN A 51 -13.67 42.60 -3.77
CA GLN A 51 -14.84 41.78 -4.13
C GLN A 51 -16.20 42.46 -3.84
N CYS A 52 -16.21 43.61 -3.21
CA CYS A 52 -17.43 44.35 -2.85
C CYS A 52 -17.73 45.46 -3.85
N ALA A 53 -18.97 45.52 -4.32
CA ALA A 53 -19.43 46.53 -5.27
C ALA A 53 -19.59 47.93 -4.62
N SER A 54 -19.78 48.01 -3.29
CA SER A 54 -19.96 49.24 -2.58
C SER A 54 -19.26 49.28 -1.20
N ALA A 55 -19.02 50.48 -0.70
CA ALA A 55 -18.47 50.71 0.63
C ALA A 55 -19.40 50.20 1.76
N ALA A 56 -20.70 50.24 1.55
CA ALA A 56 -21.69 49.71 2.49
C ALA A 56 -21.64 48.19 2.58
N GLU A 57 -21.60 47.52 1.45
CA GLU A 57 -21.45 46.07 1.36
C GLU A 57 -20.14 45.58 2.01
N PHE A 58 -19.02 46.27 1.72
CA PHE A 58 -17.76 46.00 2.36
C PHE A 58 -17.82 46.09 3.88
N LYS A 59 -18.43 47.18 4.40
CA LYS A 59 -18.54 47.38 5.85
C LYS A 59 -19.41 46.32 6.52
N GLN A 60 -20.48 45.89 5.86
CA GLN A 60 -21.33 44.78 6.32
C GLN A 60 -20.54 43.45 6.40
N LYS A 61 -19.88 43.07 5.32
CA LYS A 61 -19.07 41.86 5.28
C LYS A 61 -17.89 41.91 6.25
N ALA A 62 -17.22 43.04 6.38
CA ALA A 62 -16.14 43.22 7.35
C ALA A 62 -16.60 43.04 8.80
N ASN A 63 -17.80 43.52 9.13
CA ASN A 63 -18.41 43.32 10.46
C ASN A 63 -18.80 41.85 10.68
N GLN A 64 -19.27 41.12 9.67
CA GLN A 64 -19.51 39.67 9.77
C GLN A 64 -18.22 38.91 10.10
N VAL A 65 -17.13 39.17 9.37
CA VAL A 65 -15.82 38.61 9.65
C VAL A 65 -15.33 38.94 11.06
N LEU A 66 -15.55 40.17 11.50
CA LEU A 66 -15.22 40.60 12.87
C LEU A 66 -15.99 39.81 13.93
N GLN A 67 -17.30 39.61 13.73
CA GLN A 67 -18.14 38.81 14.62
C GLN A 67 -17.73 37.34 14.65
N GLU A 68 -17.48 36.72 13.49
CA GLU A 68 -17.02 35.34 13.39
C GLU A 68 -15.67 35.13 14.11
N LEU A 69 -14.73 36.06 13.91
CA LEU A 69 -13.43 35.99 14.58
C LEU A 69 -13.59 36.15 16.11
N THR A 70 -14.46 37.05 16.54
CA THR A 70 -14.77 37.26 17.96
C THR A 70 -15.37 36.00 18.58
N SER A 71 -16.34 35.35 17.91
CA SER A 71 -16.97 34.12 18.37
C SER A 71 -15.94 32.98 18.47
N LYS A 72 -15.05 32.86 17.50
CA LYS A 72 -13.95 31.85 17.52
C LYS A 72 -13.01 32.08 18.70
N LEU A 73 -12.60 33.33 18.96
CA LEU A 73 -11.71 33.63 20.09
C LEU A 73 -12.39 33.40 21.43
N VAL A 74 -13.68 33.70 21.57
CA VAL A 74 -14.48 33.41 22.77
C VAL A 74 -14.62 31.92 23.00
N SER A 75 -14.73 31.11 21.95
CA SER A 75 -14.77 29.65 22.06
C SER A 75 -13.40 28.97 22.33
N GLY A 76 -12.36 29.77 22.58
CA GLY A 76 -11.01 29.26 22.91
C GLY A 76 -10.15 28.94 21.70
N TRP A 77 -10.57 29.32 20.51
CA TRP A 77 -9.72 29.15 19.32
C TRP A 77 -8.49 30.04 19.37
N SER A 78 -7.33 29.51 19.05
CA SER A 78 -6.07 30.24 18.93
C SER A 78 -5.43 29.99 17.58
N PRO A 79 -5.07 31.04 16.81
CA PRO A 79 -4.38 30.92 15.54
C PRO A 79 -2.94 30.36 15.65
N GLN A 80 -2.41 30.22 16.85
CA GLN A 80 -1.08 29.64 17.08
C GLN A 80 -1.09 28.11 17.07
N GLY A 81 -2.24 27.48 17.32
CA GLY A 81 -2.40 26.03 17.26
C GLY A 81 -2.74 25.50 15.86
N GLU A 82 -3.09 26.36 14.92
CA GLU A 82 -3.42 25.97 13.56
C GLU A 82 -2.34 26.43 12.57
N VAL A 83 -1.63 25.51 11.99
CA VAL A 83 -0.81 25.80 10.81
C VAL A 83 -1.76 26.12 9.68
N GLN A 84 -1.95 27.39 9.36
CA GLN A 84 -2.73 27.83 8.20
C GLN A 84 -1.87 27.69 6.94
N SER A 85 -2.15 26.68 6.15
CA SER A 85 -1.57 26.51 4.83
C SER A 85 -2.53 27.02 3.77
N SER A 86 -2.04 27.79 2.81
CA SER A 86 -2.83 28.18 1.62
C SER A 86 -3.30 26.97 0.83
N ARG A 87 -2.62 25.83 0.96
CA ARG A 87 -2.96 24.56 0.29
C ARG A 87 -4.29 23.97 0.77
N TYR A 88 -4.76 24.32 1.98
CA TYR A 88 -6.09 23.90 2.47
C TYR A 88 -7.22 24.35 1.54
N TYR A 89 -7.03 25.51 0.90
CA TYR A 89 -8.01 26.12 0.01
C TYR A 89 -7.74 25.84 -1.47
N GLY A 90 -6.79 24.95 -1.77
CA GLY A 90 -6.50 24.49 -3.12
C GLY A 90 -7.43 23.38 -3.57
N SER A 91 -7.37 23.07 -4.86
CA SER A 91 -8.08 21.98 -5.52
C SER A 91 -7.64 20.62 -4.98
N LEU A 92 -8.60 19.77 -4.59
CA LEU A 92 -8.32 18.40 -4.17
C LEU A 92 -7.79 17.58 -5.35
N PHE A 93 -8.32 17.79 -6.56
CA PHE A 93 -7.85 17.06 -7.74
C PHE A 93 -6.40 17.38 -8.10
N GLU A 94 -6.00 18.65 -8.00
CA GLU A 94 -4.60 19.06 -8.18
C GLU A 94 -3.69 18.47 -7.11
N ALA A 95 -4.13 18.45 -5.87
CA ALA A 95 -3.38 17.84 -4.77
C ALA A 95 -3.16 16.33 -4.98
N LEU A 96 -4.17 15.60 -5.50
CA LEU A 96 -4.07 14.19 -5.87
C LEU A 96 -3.12 13.96 -7.06
N GLU A 97 -3.10 14.87 -8.05
CA GLU A 97 -2.10 14.82 -9.14
C GLU A 97 -0.69 15.01 -8.58
N LYS A 98 -0.51 15.98 -7.69
CA LYS A 98 0.78 16.24 -7.05
C LYS A 98 1.29 15.03 -6.25
N PHE A 99 0.40 14.35 -5.53
CA PHE A 99 0.72 13.06 -4.91
C PHE A 99 1.25 12.06 -5.94
N LYS A 100 0.57 11.90 -7.09
CA LYS A 100 0.98 10.95 -8.13
C LYS A 100 2.35 11.30 -8.72
N GLU A 101 2.61 12.58 -8.98
CA GLU A 101 3.91 13.06 -9.48
C GLU A 101 5.04 12.75 -8.50
N THR A 102 4.85 13.12 -7.23
CA THR A 102 5.86 12.91 -6.19
C THR A 102 6.13 11.42 -5.99
N LYS A 103 5.08 10.62 -5.81
CA LYS A 103 5.23 9.18 -5.53
C LYS A 103 5.64 8.35 -6.73
N SER A 104 5.49 8.84 -7.96
CA SER A 104 5.97 8.14 -9.15
C SER A 104 7.49 8.00 -9.20
N ARG A 105 8.24 8.87 -8.51
CA ARG A 105 9.70 8.83 -8.40
C ARG A 105 10.19 7.87 -7.30
N GLU A 106 9.34 7.58 -6.32
CA GLU A 106 9.69 6.78 -5.14
C GLU A 106 9.19 5.34 -5.23
N LEU A 107 8.07 5.13 -5.91
CA LEU A 107 7.35 3.85 -5.90
C LEU A 107 7.57 3.07 -7.19
N ARG A 108 7.56 1.74 -7.05
CA ARG A 108 7.57 0.83 -8.21
C ARG A 108 6.34 1.03 -9.10
N PRO A 109 6.48 0.81 -10.43
CA PRO A 109 5.39 0.99 -11.40
C PRO A 109 4.10 0.26 -11.03
N ASP A 110 4.18 -0.97 -10.48
CA ASP A 110 3.00 -1.75 -10.07
C ASP A 110 2.28 -1.15 -8.86
N SER A 111 3.02 -0.58 -7.91
CA SER A 111 2.43 0.14 -6.78
C SER A 111 1.74 1.41 -7.29
N MET A 112 2.42 2.19 -8.13
CA MET A 112 1.82 3.39 -8.74
C MET A 112 0.58 3.10 -9.57
N ARG A 113 0.54 1.97 -10.28
CA ARG A 113 -0.67 1.55 -11.02
C ARG A 113 -1.86 1.39 -10.07
N THR A 114 -1.65 0.80 -8.89
CA THR A 114 -2.70 0.63 -7.88
C THR A 114 -3.19 1.98 -7.35
N TYR A 115 -2.27 2.89 -7.00
CA TYR A 115 -2.65 4.25 -6.55
C TYR A 115 -3.40 5.01 -7.64
N LYS A 116 -2.89 5.03 -8.87
CA LYS A 116 -3.54 5.69 -10.02
C LYS A 116 -4.94 5.14 -10.27
N GLY A 117 -5.11 3.82 -10.19
CA GLY A 117 -6.41 3.16 -10.37
C GLY A 117 -7.44 3.59 -9.33
N ILE A 118 -7.05 3.63 -8.05
CA ILE A 118 -7.98 3.99 -6.96
C ILE A 118 -8.27 5.50 -6.97
N ILE A 119 -7.26 6.36 -7.24
CA ILE A 119 -7.47 7.80 -7.39
C ILE A 119 -8.42 8.09 -8.58
N LYS A 120 -8.31 7.34 -9.68
CA LYS A 120 -9.25 7.45 -10.80
C LYS A 120 -10.68 7.14 -10.38
N ILE A 121 -10.89 6.00 -9.69
CA ILE A 121 -12.21 5.62 -9.15
C ILE A 121 -12.75 6.69 -8.20
N PHE A 122 -11.89 7.27 -7.35
CA PHE A 122 -12.26 8.33 -6.43
C PHE A 122 -12.72 9.59 -7.16
N LYS A 123 -11.98 10.05 -8.18
CA LYS A 123 -12.35 11.21 -9.00
C LYS A 123 -13.65 10.98 -9.78
N GLU A 124 -13.84 9.79 -10.34
CA GLU A 124 -15.07 9.41 -11.05
C GLU A 124 -16.29 9.44 -10.13
N TRP A 125 -16.14 9.03 -8.86
CA TRP A 125 -17.20 9.09 -7.86
C TRP A 125 -17.51 10.51 -7.41
N LEU A 126 -16.48 11.32 -7.13
CA LEU A 126 -16.65 12.70 -6.65
C LEU A 126 -17.23 13.59 -7.74
N LYS A 127 -16.98 13.29 -9.02
CA LYS A 127 -17.38 14.00 -10.25
C LYS A 127 -16.79 15.41 -10.34
N ASP A 128 -17.21 16.31 -9.45
CA ASP A 128 -16.74 17.68 -9.40
C ASP A 128 -15.62 17.86 -8.39
N ASP A 129 -14.65 18.70 -8.70
CA ASP A 129 -13.57 19.02 -7.79
C ASP A 129 -14.09 19.84 -6.59
N CYS A 130 -13.39 19.74 -5.49
CA CYS A 130 -13.69 20.50 -4.28
C CYS A 130 -12.42 21.05 -3.65
N VAL A 131 -12.60 21.97 -2.72
CA VAL A 131 -11.50 22.50 -1.92
C VAL A 131 -11.01 21.40 -0.96
N CYS A 132 -9.69 21.28 -0.79
CA CYS A 132 -9.10 20.21 0.02
C CYS A 132 -9.67 20.12 1.44
N ILE A 133 -9.90 21.28 2.10
CA ILE A 133 -10.41 21.33 3.47
C ILE A 133 -11.89 20.90 3.59
N ASP A 134 -12.65 20.97 2.50
CA ASP A 134 -14.08 20.64 2.49
C ASP A 134 -14.33 19.12 2.35
N PHE A 135 -13.29 18.38 1.96
CA PHE A 135 -13.39 16.92 1.92
C PHE A 135 -13.19 16.30 3.30
N GLY A 136 -14.28 15.99 3.95
CA GLY A 136 -14.28 15.49 5.31
C GLY A 136 -14.66 14.00 5.45
N ARG A 137 -14.85 13.58 6.68
CA ARG A 137 -15.16 12.19 7.03
C ARG A 137 -16.48 11.68 6.43
N ALA A 138 -17.49 12.54 6.30
CA ALA A 138 -18.77 12.17 5.71
C ALA A 138 -18.61 11.72 4.25
N GLN A 139 -17.87 12.50 3.45
CA GLN A 139 -17.57 12.17 2.05
C GLN A 139 -16.68 10.92 1.95
N ALA A 140 -15.71 10.75 2.85
CA ALA A 140 -14.87 9.55 2.88
C ALA A 140 -15.70 8.28 3.16
N LEU A 141 -16.66 8.32 4.08
CA LEU A 141 -17.60 7.23 4.34
C LEU A 141 -18.48 6.97 3.11
N ALA A 142 -19.06 8.00 2.51
CA ALA A 142 -19.90 7.88 1.32
C ALA A 142 -19.14 7.25 0.14
N PHE A 143 -17.88 7.62 -0.08
CA PHE A 143 -17.02 6.98 -1.09
C PHE A 143 -16.82 5.48 -0.79
N MET A 144 -16.49 5.15 0.45
CA MET A 144 -16.27 3.76 0.83
C MET A 144 -17.56 2.92 0.75
N ASP A 145 -18.71 3.51 1.05
CA ASP A 145 -20.02 2.85 0.88
C ASP A 145 -20.35 2.65 -0.60
N HIS A 146 -20.16 3.66 -1.45
CA HIS A 146 -20.28 3.53 -2.90
C HIS A 146 -19.43 2.36 -3.45
N CYS A 147 -18.17 2.25 -3.01
CA CYS A 147 -17.32 1.13 -3.42
C CYS A 147 -17.89 -0.23 -3.04
N TYR A 148 -18.58 -0.33 -1.91
CA TYR A 148 -19.12 -1.60 -1.43
C TYR A 148 -20.49 -1.93 -2.03
N THR A 149 -21.38 -0.95 -2.09
CA THR A 149 -22.79 -1.13 -2.50
C THR A 149 -22.98 -1.10 -4.00
N GLU A 150 -22.46 -0.08 -4.66
CA GLU A 150 -22.66 0.14 -6.09
C GLU A 150 -21.62 -0.58 -6.94
N ARG A 151 -20.33 -0.49 -6.58
CA ARG A 151 -19.25 -1.22 -7.27
C ARG A 151 -19.15 -2.68 -6.86
N LYS A 152 -19.85 -3.11 -5.82
CA LYS A 152 -19.94 -4.50 -5.31
C LYS A 152 -18.58 -5.18 -5.13
N VAL A 153 -17.57 -4.41 -4.69
CA VAL A 153 -16.24 -4.99 -4.46
C VAL A 153 -16.23 -5.89 -3.22
N THR A 154 -15.40 -6.94 -3.25
CA THR A 154 -15.24 -7.82 -2.09
C THR A 154 -14.66 -7.08 -0.88
N ALA A 155 -14.88 -7.57 0.34
CA ALA A 155 -14.33 -7.01 1.57
C ALA A 155 -12.80 -6.85 1.51
N THR A 156 -12.09 -7.81 0.89
CA THR A 156 -10.63 -7.73 0.68
C THR A 156 -10.25 -6.57 -0.23
N THR A 157 -10.95 -6.39 -1.34
CA THR A 157 -10.72 -5.26 -2.29
C THR A 157 -11.06 -3.94 -1.62
N TRP A 158 -12.17 -3.88 -0.90
CA TRP A 158 -12.60 -2.71 -0.14
C TRP A 158 -11.53 -2.28 0.89
N ASN A 159 -10.99 -3.24 1.66
CA ASN A 159 -9.90 -2.99 2.59
C ASN A 159 -8.63 -2.51 1.89
N GLY A 160 -8.38 -2.99 0.67
CA GLY A 160 -7.31 -2.51 -0.20
C GLY A 160 -7.51 -1.03 -0.60
N TYR A 161 -8.73 -0.65 -0.98
CA TYR A 161 -9.08 0.74 -1.30
C TYR A 161 -8.91 1.64 -0.07
N LEU A 162 -9.42 1.24 1.08
CA LEU A 162 -9.25 1.96 2.33
C LEU A 162 -7.77 2.18 2.68
N LYS A 163 -6.93 1.13 2.51
CA LYS A 163 -5.48 1.25 2.73
C LYS A 163 -4.86 2.31 1.84
N VAL A 164 -5.19 2.32 0.56
CA VAL A 164 -4.67 3.30 -0.40
C VAL A 164 -5.16 4.71 -0.07
N CYS A 165 -6.45 4.89 0.20
CA CYS A 165 -7.01 6.19 0.60
C CYS A 165 -6.31 6.73 1.85
N ARG A 166 -6.06 5.89 2.86
CA ARG A 166 -5.32 6.31 4.06
C ARG A 166 -3.92 6.80 3.75
N VAL A 167 -3.20 6.14 2.83
CA VAL A 167 -1.85 6.57 2.43
C VAL A 167 -1.89 7.87 1.63
N VAL A 168 -2.81 7.99 0.68
CA VAL A 168 -2.96 9.20 -0.15
C VAL A 168 -3.32 10.41 0.71
N PHE A 169 -4.35 10.28 1.54
CA PHE A 169 -4.80 11.37 2.41
C PHE A 169 -3.85 11.58 3.61
N GLY A 170 -3.07 10.59 4.00
CA GLY A 170 -1.94 10.78 4.92
C GLY A 170 -0.88 11.69 4.33
N TRP A 171 -0.49 11.46 3.07
CA TRP A 171 0.43 12.35 2.37
C TRP A 171 -0.13 13.77 2.21
N LEU A 172 -1.43 13.93 1.93
CA LEU A 172 -2.08 15.24 1.87
C LEU A 172 -2.03 15.95 3.24
N LEU A 173 -2.21 15.22 4.34
CA LEU A 173 -2.07 15.75 5.69
C LEU A 173 -0.62 16.20 5.96
N ASP A 174 0.35 15.34 5.71
CA ASP A 174 1.79 15.62 5.92
C ASP A 174 2.28 16.82 5.10
N ASN A 175 1.65 17.08 3.94
CA ASN A 175 1.96 18.19 3.05
C ASN A 175 1.02 19.41 3.23
N LEU A 176 0.24 19.44 4.30
CA LEU A 176 -0.61 20.55 4.68
C LEU A 176 -1.68 20.93 3.63
N TYR A 177 -2.26 19.94 2.94
CA TYR A 177 -3.44 20.09 2.09
C TYR A 177 -4.74 19.90 2.86
N ILE A 178 -4.71 19.12 3.94
CA ILE A 178 -5.86 18.86 4.83
C ILE A 178 -5.42 18.91 6.29
N LYS A 179 -6.35 19.13 7.21
CA LYS A 179 -6.07 19.20 8.65
C LYS A 179 -6.12 17.85 9.36
N ASP A 180 -6.88 16.90 8.82
CA ASP A 180 -7.00 15.53 9.34
C ASP A 180 -7.21 14.58 8.17
N ASN A 181 -6.83 13.30 8.37
CA ASN A 181 -7.05 12.26 7.37
C ASN A 181 -8.46 11.68 7.53
N PRO A 182 -9.40 11.97 6.60
CA PRO A 182 -10.81 11.57 6.74
C PRO A 182 -11.04 10.06 6.72
N PHE A 183 -10.06 9.27 6.23
CA PHE A 183 -10.12 7.81 6.20
C PHE A 183 -9.51 7.14 7.44
N ARG A 184 -8.89 7.89 8.35
CA ARG A 184 -8.10 7.36 9.47
C ARG A 184 -8.90 6.38 10.34
N TYR A 185 -10.11 6.74 10.72
CA TYR A 185 -10.93 6.02 11.68
C TYR A 185 -11.99 5.10 11.06
N ILE A 186 -11.99 4.92 9.74
CA ILE A 186 -12.89 3.98 9.07
C ILE A 186 -12.39 2.55 9.35
N LYS A 187 -13.19 1.72 10.02
CA LYS A 187 -12.79 0.35 10.38
C LYS A 187 -12.74 -0.54 9.15
N LYS A 188 -11.76 -1.46 9.11
CA LYS A 188 -11.68 -2.50 8.08
C LYS A 188 -12.88 -3.45 8.20
N LYS A 189 -13.35 -3.94 7.05
CA LYS A 189 -14.33 -5.04 6.98
C LYS A 189 -13.64 -6.36 7.32
N ARG A 190 -14.39 -7.25 8.00
CA ARG A 190 -13.96 -8.63 8.24
C ARG A 190 -13.79 -9.33 6.89
N THR A 191 -12.73 -10.07 6.75
CA THR A 191 -12.45 -10.88 5.55
C THR A 191 -12.26 -12.31 5.98
N ASP A 192 -12.80 -13.23 5.20
CA ASP A 192 -12.52 -14.63 5.41
C ASP A 192 -11.06 -14.94 5.09
N GLU A 193 -10.47 -15.85 5.85
CA GLU A 193 -9.14 -16.35 5.53
C GLU A 193 -9.22 -17.14 4.22
N LYS A 194 -8.51 -16.62 3.22
CA LYS A 194 -8.33 -17.38 1.98
C LYS A 194 -7.26 -18.44 2.21
N PHE A 195 -7.68 -19.69 2.22
CA PHE A 195 -6.74 -20.79 2.18
C PHE A 195 -5.97 -20.76 0.86
N ARG A 196 -4.68 -21.01 0.95
CA ARG A 196 -3.84 -21.16 -0.24
C ARG A 196 -4.19 -22.49 -0.89
N VAL A 197 -4.42 -22.46 -2.19
CA VAL A 197 -4.71 -23.66 -2.96
C VAL A 197 -3.40 -24.39 -3.22
N VAL A 198 -3.33 -25.62 -2.73
CA VAL A 198 -2.23 -26.55 -2.96
C VAL A 198 -2.62 -27.49 -4.09
N ILE A 199 -1.79 -27.59 -5.11
CA ILE A 199 -2.01 -28.48 -6.25
C ILE A 199 -1.59 -29.89 -5.82
N PRO A 200 -2.49 -30.91 -5.86
CA PRO A 200 -2.17 -32.28 -5.53
C PRO A 200 -1.04 -32.84 -6.40
N GLU A 201 -0.32 -33.84 -5.90
CA GLU A 201 0.81 -34.44 -6.61
C GLU A 201 0.40 -35.01 -7.97
N ALA A 202 -0.73 -35.70 -8.05
CA ALA A 202 -1.25 -36.24 -9.31
C ALA A 202 -1.42 -35.14 -10.37
N ASP A 203 -1.98 -34.00 -10.00
CA ASP A 203 -2.17 -32.89 -10.93
C ASP A 203 -0.84 -32.20 -11.25
N ARG A 204 0.09 -32.07 -10.28
CA ARG A 204 1.45 -31.59 -10.58
C ARG A 204 2.16 -32.43 -11.62
N LYS A 205 2.03 -33.78 -11.53
CA LYS A 205 2.59 -34.70 -12.52
C LYS A 205 1.94 -34.51 -13.91
N ARG A 206 0.63 -34.30 -13.98
CA ARG A 206 -0.08 -33.99 -15.24
C ARG A 206 0.42 -32.70 -15.87
N ILE A 207 0.58 -31.64 -15.05
CA ILE A 207 1.11 -30.34 -15.47
C ILE A 207 2.53 -30.49 -15.99
N ALA A 208 3.38 -31.21 -15.26
CA ALA A 208 4.77 -31.44 -15.65
C ALA A 208 4.87 -32.14 -17.01
N ARG A 209 4.12 -33.24 -17.21
CA ARG A 209 4.07 -33.97 -18.48
C ARG A 209 3.60 -33.07 -19.62
N TYR A 210 2.55 -32.31 -19.42
CA TYR A 210 2.06 -31.36 -20.45
C TYR A 210 3.14 -30.37 -20.87
N PHE A 211 3.86 -29.78 -19.94
CA PHE A 211 4.93 -28.84 -20.30
C PHE A 211 6.19 -29.48 -20.81
N GLU A 212 6.49 -30.71 -20.42
CA GLU A 212 7.58 -31.49 -21.00
C GLU A 212 7.39 -31.63 -22.52
N GLU A 213 6.16 -31.95 -22.94
CA GLU A 213 5.81 -32.17 -24.35
C GLU A 213 5.63 -30.90 -25.16
N HIS A 214 5.04 -29.84 -24.53
CA HIS A 214 4.58 -28.66 -25.27
C HIS A 214 5.45 -27.41 -25.04
N ASN A 215 6.11 -27.27 -23.89
CA ASN A 215 6.95 -26.12 -23.55
C ASN A 215 7.95 -26.43 -22.42
N PRO A 216 9.07 -27.14 -22.72
CA PRO A 216 10.08 -27.48 -21.72
C PRO A 216 10.69 -26.29 -21.00
N GLY A 217 10.80 -25.13 -21.67
CA GLY A 217 11.27 -23.91 -21.02
C GLY A 217 10.31 -23.41 -19.94
N PHE A 218 9.01 -23.54 -20.18
CA PHE A 218 8.03 -23.18 -19.15
C PHE A 218 7.96 -24.21 -18.02
N LEU A 219 8.27 -25.49 -18.29
CA LEU A 219 8.45 -26.49 -17.23
C LEU A 219 9.57 -26.07 -16.27
N MET A 220 10.66 -25.50 -16.79
CA MET A 220 11.73 -24.97 -15.93
C MET A 220 11.26 -23.82 -15.05
N VAL A 221 10.41 -22.90 -15.57
CA VAL A 221 9.74 -21.88 -14.74
C VAL A 221 8.94 -22.53 -13.61
N CYS A 222 8.11 -23.54 -13.92
CA CYS A 222 7.31 -24.26 -12.93
C CYS A 222 8.19 -24.94 -11.88
N SER A 223 9.29 -25.56 -12.30
CA SER A 223 10.25 -26.24 -11.44
C SER A 223 10.90 -25.27 -10.44
N LEU A 224 11.38 -24.11 -10.90
CA LEU A 224 11.95 -23.08 -10.00
C LEU A 224 10.92 -22.54 -9.03
N VAL A 225 9.66 -22.35 -9.46
CA VAL A 225 8.57 -21.91 -8.58
C VAL A 225 8.29 -22.92 -7.47
N PHE A 226 8.28 -24.21 -7.81
CA PHE A 226 7.97 -25.30 -6.89
C PHE A 226 9.15 -25.66 -5.98
N TYR A 227 10.31 -25.95 -6.56
CA TYR A 227 11.47 -26.48 -5.84
C TYR A 227 12.27 -25.38 -5.12
N SER A 228 12.59 -24.29 -5.81
CA SER A 228 13.39 -23.20 -5.27
C SER A 228 12.55 -22.09 -4.62
N LEU A 229 11.23 -22.25 -4.58
CA LEU A 229 10.28 -21.32 -3.95
C LEU A 229 10.40 -19.87 -4.44
N ILE A 230 10.84 -19.65 -5.68
CA ILE A 230 10.99 -18.31 -6.26
C ILE A 230 9.62 -17.77 -6.66
N ARG A 231 9.38 -16.48 -6.40
CA ARG A 231 8.11 -15.87 -6.85
C ARG A 231 8.08 -15.73 -8.38
N PRO A 232 6.95 -16.02 -9.04
CA PRO A 232 6.87 -15.88 -10.51
C PRO A 232 7.30 -14.50 -11.04
N THR A 233 7.11 -13.44 -10.25
CA THR A 233 7.56 -12.09 -10.62
C THR A 233 9.08 -11.90 -10.50
N GLU A 234 9.76 -12.64 -9.62
CA GLU A 234 11.21 -12.62 -9.46
C GLU A 234 11.86 -13.33 -10.65
N ILE A 235 11.27 -14.42 -11.12
CA ILE A 235 11.72 -15.18 -12.31
C ILE A 235 11.81 -14.28 -13.55
N THR A 236 10.90 -13.32 -13.73
CA THR A 236 10.95 -12.41 -14.90
C THR A 236 12.14 -11.45 -14.90
N ARG A 237 12.90 -11.40 -13.83
CA ARG A 237 14.06 -10.53 -13.66
C ARG A 237 15.37 -11.28 -13.46
N LEU A 238 15.31 -12.61 -13.37
CA LEU A 238 16.45 -13.47 -13.12
C LEU A 238 17.38 -13.45 -14.33
N ARG A 239 18.66 -13.20 -14.10
CA ARG A 239 19.72 -13.22 -15.12
C ARG A 239 20.61 -14.45 -14.94
N VAL A 240 21.30 -14.84 -15.99
CA VAL A 240 22.23 -16.00 -15.98
C VAL A 240 23.33 -15.80 -14.94
N ARG A 241 23.86 -14.59 -14.79
CA ARG A 241 24.88 -14.25 -13.77
C ARG A 241 24.40 -14.39 -12.32
N ASP A 242 23.09 -14.44 -12.09
CA ASP A 242 22.53 -14.63 -10.75
C ASP A 242 22.57 -16.09 -10.30
N ILE A 243 23.03 -17.01 -11.20
CA ILE A 243 23.08 -18.45 -10.97
C ILE A 243 24.50 -18.87 -10.64
N ASP A 244 24.69 -19.38 -9.44
CA ASP A 244 25.93 -20.04 -9.05
C ASP A 244 25.81 -21.54 -9.32
N LYS A 245 26.39 -21.98 -10.46
CA LYS A 245 26.35 -23.37 -10.91
C LYS A 245 27.18 -24.28 -10.01
N GLU A 246 28.29 -23.75 -9.46
CA GLU A 246 29.24 -24.55 -8.66
C GLU A 246 28.66 -24.86 -7.29
N ASN A 247 28.03 -23.89 -6.64
CA ASN A 247 27.45 -24.06 -5.31
C ASN A 247 25.95 -24.40 -5.35
N GLY A 248 25.35 -24.48 -6.53
CA GLY A 248 23.95 -24.90 -6.71
C GLY A 248 22.94 -23.94 -6.10
N HIS A 249 23.14 -22.64 -6.20
CA HIS A 249 22.18 -21.68 -5.67
C HIS A 249 21.94 -20.48 -6.60
N ILE A 250 20.85 -19.77 -6.35
CA ILE A 250 20.40 -18.60 -7.07
C ILE A 250 20.49 -17.40 -6.15
N HIS A 251 21.22 -16.38 -6.56
CA HIS A 251 21.24 -15.07 -5.91
C HIS A 251 20.08 -14.24 -6.47
N LEU A 252 19.14 -13.85 -5.63
CA LEU A 252 18.06 -12.94 -5.98
C LEU A 252 18.44 -11.53 -5.48
N PRO A 253 18.90 -10.63 -6.37
CA PRO A 253 19.33 -9.30 -5.97
C PRO A 253 18.16 -8.43 -5.50
N VAL A 254 18.46 -7.34 -4.80
CA VAL A 254 17.47 -6.41 -4.22
C VAL A 254 16.43 -5.96 -5.24
N GLU A 255 16.87 -5.67 -6.47
CA GLU A 255 16.01 -5.17 -7.55
C GLU A 255 15.05 -6.25 -8.05
N ALA A 256 15.43 -7.51 -7.97
CA ALA A 256 14.60 -8.64 -8.39
C ALA A 256 13.52 -8.96 -7.36
N THR A 257 13.79 -8.74 -6.06
CA THR A 257 12.89 -9.14 -4.98
C THR A 257 11.78 -8.14 -4.71
N LYS A 258 10.64 -8.60 -4.20
CA LYS A 258 9.52 -7.72 -3.82
C LYS A 258 9.80 -6.94 -2.53
N CYS A 259 10.60 -7.50 -1.63
CA CYS A 259 10.87 -6.95 -0.31
C CYS A 259 12.08 -6.02 -0.24
N HIS A 260 12.74 -5.71 -1.35
CA HIS A 260 13.99 -4.95 -1.38
C HIS A 260 15.10 -5.55 -0.49
N CYS A 261 15.10 -6.87 -0.33
CA CYS A 261 16.15 -7.61 0.35
C CYS A 261 16.74 -8.64 -0.59
N SER A 262 18.05 -8.69 -0.74
CA SER A 262 18.68 -9.80 -1.46
C SER A 262 18.54 -11.10 -0.67
N ARG A 263 18.48 -12.21 -1.37
CA ARG A 263 18.54 -13.54 -0.76
C ARG A 263 19.12 -14.56 -1.70
N PHE A 264 19.65 -15.62 -1.10
CA PHE A 264 20.01 -16.83 -1.80
C PHE A 264 18.89 -17.87 -1.65
N THR A 265 18.68 -18.66 -2.69
CA THR A 265 17.79 -19.83 -2.63
C THR A 265 18.49 -21.00 -3.30
N PRO A 266 18.45 -22.20 -2.73
CA PRO A 266 19.08 -23.36 -3.35
C PRO A 266 18.35 -23.77 -4.61
N ILE A 267 19.10 -24.28 -5.57
CA ILE A 267 18.57 -25.05 -6.69
C ILE A 267 18.43 -26.48 -6.18
N ASP A 268 17.20 -26.99 -6.22
CA ASP A 268 16.94 -28.33 -5.75
C ASP A 268 17.74 -29.38 -6.59
N PRO A 269 18.39 -30.38 -5.97
CA PRO A 269 19.15 -31.41 -6.69
C PRO A 269 18.35 -32.07 -7.82
N ALA A 270 17.04 -32.22 -7.67
CA ALA A 270 16.16 -32.82 -8.68
C ALA A 270 16.13 -32.04 -10.01
N ILE A 271 16.53 -30.77 -10.01
CA ILE A 271 16.52 -29.95 -11.24
C ILE A 271 17.87 -29.30 -11.55
N LEU A 272 18.88 -29.47 -10.70
CA LEU A 272 20.15 -28.74 -10.79
C LEU A 272 20.86 -29.01 -12.15
N GLU A 273 21.10 -30.26 -12.51
CA GLU A 273 21.77 -30.64 -13.76
C GLU A 273 21.00 -30.09 -14.98
N ARG A 274 19.69 -30.32 -15.01
CA ARG A 274 18.84 -29.87 -16.12
C ARG A 274 18.80 -28.34 -16.21
N PHE A 275 18.82 -27.65 -15.07
CA PHE A 275 18.83 -26.20 -15.05
C PHE A 275 20.17 -25.63 -15.48
N CYS A 276 21.29 -26.23 -15.06
CA CYS A 276 22.62 -25.83 -15.50
C CYS A 276 22.77 -25.99 -17.02
N ALA A 277 22.33 -27.13 -17.58
CA ALA A 277 22.31 -27.37 -19.02
C ALA A 277 21.40 -26.38 -19.77
N PHE A 278 20.29 -25.96 -19.15
CA PHE A 278 19.35 -25.02 -19.75
C PHE A 278 19.95 -23.61 -19.96
N ILE A 279 20.88 -23.18 -19.10
CA ILE A 279 21.54 -21.87 -19.17
C ILE A 279 22.98 -21.94 -19.69
N ASP A 280 23.43 -23.12 -20.11
CA ASP A 280 24.79 -23.28 -20.58
C ASP A 280 25.07 -22.58 -21.90
N GLY A 281 26.25 -22.00 -22.05
CA GLY A 281 26.65 -21.23 -23.23
C GLY A 281 25.97 -19.85 -23.36
N HIS A 282 25.16 -19.42 -22.39
CA HIS A 282 24.49 -18.11 -22.39
C HIS A 282 25.29 -17.06 -21.61
N ASP A 283 25.23 -15.80 -22.08
CA ASP A 283 25.88 -14.67 -21.45
C ASP A 283 25.27 -14.33 -20.08
N GLY A 284 26.13 -13.93 -19.15
CA GLY A 284 25.68 -13.56 -17.79
C GLY A 284 24.63 -12.47 -17.73
N ASP A 285 24.62 -11.56 -18.68
CA ASP A 285 23.66 -10.46 -18.75
C ASP A 285 22.34 -10.83 -19.41
N GLU A 286 22.22 -11.98 -20.00
CA GLU A 286 20.95 -12.49 -20.52
C GLU A 286 19.98 -12.85 -19.39
N TYR A 287 18.69 -12.67 -19.67
CA TYR A 287 17.65 -13.20 -18.79
C TYR A 287 17.58 -14.70 -18.91
N VAL A 288 17.45 -15.41 -17.79
CA VAL A 288 17.21 -16.85 -17.77
C VAL A 288 15.97 -17.24 -18.58
N PHE A 289 14.96 -16.37 -18.56
CA PHE A 289 13.74 -16.57 -19.34
C PHE A 289 13.41 -15.35 -20.20
N ALA A 290 13.53 -15.52 -21.49
CA ALA A 290 13.20 -14.58 -22.53
C ALA A 290 12.06 -15.13 -23.41
N ARG A 291 11.99 -14.71 -24.68
CA ARG A 291 10.97 -15.19 -25.63
C ARG A 291 11.02 -16.73 -25.77
N GLY A 292 9.86 -17.37 -25.68
CA GLY A 292 9.76 -18.82 -25.73
C GLY A 292 10.22 -19.53 -24.45
N PHE A 293 10.42 -18.79 -23.36
CA PHE A 293 10.91 -19.29 -22.08
C PHE A 293 12.31 -19.93 -22.17
N ARG A 294 13.17 -19.36 -22.98
CA ARG A 294 14.60 -19.73 -23.13
C ARG A 294 15.45 -18.54 -22.73
N PRO A 295 16.73 -18.74 -22.37
CA PRO A 295 17.62 -17.63 -22.09
C PRO A 295 17.72 -16.64 -23.26
N GLY A 296 17.94 -15.35 -22.96
CA GLY A 296 18.09 -14.32 -23.98
C GLY A 296 17.98 -12.89 -23.48
N ILE A 297 18.19 -11.93 -24.38
CA ILE A 297 18.34 -10.50 -24.08
C ILE A 297 17.04 -9.85 -23.54
N ASN A 298 15.87 -10.27 -24.06
CA ASN A 298 14.61 -9.64 -23.72
C ASN A 298 13.78 -10.49 -22.74
N GLY A 299 13.82 -10.17 -21.47
CA GLY A 299 13.12 -10.90 -20.43
C GLY A 299 11.59 -10.96 -20.62
N ILE A 300 10.99 -12.05 -20.16
CA ILE A 300 9.53 -12.26 -20.20
C ILE A 300 8.79 -11.29 -19.29
N LYS A 301 7.55 -10.95 -19.68
CA LYS A 301 6.63 -10.15 -18.87
C LYS A 301 5.62 -11.06 -18.15
N LYS A 302 5.13 -10.60 -17.01
CA LYS A 302 4.12 -11.30 -16.21
C LYS A 302 2.94 -11.84 -17.02
N LYS A 303 2.45 -11.08 -18.00
CA LYS A 303 1.32 -11.49 -18.85
C LYS A 303 1.62 -12.77 -19.66
N GLN A 304 2.85 -12.95 -20.09
CA GLN A 304 3.23 -14.09 -20.95
C GLN A 304 3.12 -15.42 -20.20
N TYR A 305 3.65 -15.51 -18.98
CA TYR A 305 3.53 -16.74 -18.22
C TYR A 305 2.11 -17.04 -17.75
N LEU A 306 1.31 -15.99 -17.48
CA LEU A 306 -0.10 -16.17 -17.13
C LEU A 306 -0.90 -16.77 -18.31
N ILE A 307 -0.66 -16.31 -19.53
CA ILE A 307 -1.32 -16.84 -20.75
C ILE A 307 -0.99 -18.32 -20.95
N VAL A 308 0.29 -18.69 -20.81
CA VAL A 308 0.73 -20.08 -20.98
C VAL A 308 0.13 -20.99 -19.90
N TRP A 309 0.13 -20.52 -18.65
CA TRP A 309 -0.49 -21.24 -17.54
C TRP A 309 -2.00 -21.44 -17.73
N GLU A 310 -2.72 -20.39 -18.14
CA GLU A 310 -4.16 -20.45 -18.39
C GLU A 310 -4.51 -21.41 -19.54
N ARG A 311 -3.72 -21.39 -20.61
CA ARG A 311 -3.90 -22.35 -21.74
C ARG A 311 -3.77 -23.79 -21.24
N MET A 312 -2.72 -24.11 -20.48
CA MET A 312 -2.55 -25.43 -19.90
C MET A 312 -3.73 -25.83 -19.01
N ARG A 313 -4.21 -24.95 -18.12
CA ARG A 313 -5.36 -25.24 -17.26
C ARG A 313 -6.60 -25.63 -18.08
N LYS A 314 -6.87 -24.90 -19.15
CA LYS A 314 -8.01 -25.20 -20.05
C LYS A 314 -7.83 -26.55 -20.74
N VAL A 315 -6.64 -26.85 -21.27
CA VAL A 315 -6.38 -28.10 -21.96
C VAL A 315 -6.50 -29.30 -21.01
N LEU A 316 -5.98 -29.18 -19.79
CA LEU A 316 -6.02 -30.26 -18.80
C LEU A 316 -7.32 -30.29 -17.97
N ASN A 317 -8.27 -29.38 -18.25
CA ASN A 317 -9.51 -29.19 -17.49
C ASN A 317 -9.26 -29.06 -15.97
N MET A 318 -8.32 -28.17 -15.61
CA MET A 318 -7.94 -27.93 -14.22
C MET A 318 -8.74 -26.78 -13.59
N PRO A 319 -8.97 -26.80 -12.26
CA PRO A 319 -9.69 -25.75 -11.55
C PRO A 319 -9.10 -24.36 -11.76
N ASP A 320 -9.96 -23.34 -11.79
CA ASP A 320 -9.55 -21.94 -11.94
C ASP A 320 -8.72 -21.41 -10.78
N GLU A 321 -8.85 -22.02 -9.61
CA GLU A 321 -8.09 -21.71 -8.41
C GLU A 321 -6.62 -22.13 -8.53
N TYR A 322 -6.29 -23.05 -9.45
CA TYR A 322 -4.90 -23.44 -9.70
C TYR A 322 -4.18 -22.33 -10.46
N GLN A 323 -3.53 -21.46 -9.72
CA GLN A 323 -2.70 -20.39 -10.27
C GLN A 323 -1.24 -20.84 -10.34
N LEU A 324 -0.42 -20.23 -11.21
CA LEU A 324 1.03 -20.51 -11.23
C LEU A 324 1.66 -20.31 -9.83
N TYR A 325 1.16 -19.35 -9.07
CA TYR A 325 1.61 -19.14 -7.69
C TYR A 325 1.26 -20.31 -6.77
N SER A 326 0.22 -21.09 -7.07
CA SER A 326 -0.16 -22.28 -6.30
C SER A 326 0.92 -23.38 -6.33
N LEU A 327 1.78 -23.41 -7.36
CA LEU A 327 2.97 -24.29 -7.36
C LEU A 327 3.94 -23.93 -6.22
N ARG A 328 4.16 -22.65 -5.99
CA ARG A 328 5.01 -22.21 -4.88
C ARG A 328 4.38 -22.56 -3.53
N ASP A 329 3.07 -22.35 -3.39
CA ASP A 329 2.33 -22.71 -2.20
C ASP A 329 2.41 -24.23 -1.95
N SER A 330 2.34 -25.04 -3.03
CA SER A 330 2.55 -26.48 -2.99
C SER A 330 3.98 -26.89 -2.61
N GLY A 331 4.98 -26.17 -3.11
CA GLY A 331 6.38 -26.42 -2.77
C GLY A 331 6.70 -26.11 -1.30
N ILE A 332 6.17 -24.99 -0.79
CA ILE A 332 6.29 -24.65 0.63
C ILE A 332 5.68 -25.74 1.50
N ARG A 333 4.46 -26.16 1.17
CA ARG A 333 3.75 -27.22 1.90
C ARG A 333 4.52 -28.54 1.85
N ALA A 334 4.95 -28.96 0.67
CA ALA A 334 5.71 -30.20 0.51
C ALA A 334 6.99 -30.23 1.37
N LYS A 335 7.72 -29.09 1.44
CA LYS A 335 8.93 -28.99 2.28
C LYS A 335 8.61 -29.05 3.78
N LEU A 336 7.49 -28.47 4.21
CA LEU A 336 7.04 -28.59 5.61
C LEU A 336 6.59 -30.02 5.93
N GLU A 337 5.91 -30.70 5.02
CA GLU A 337 5.48 -32.11 5.16
C GLU A 337 6.66 -33.11 5.23
N THR A 338 7.82 -32.77 4.65
CA THR A 338 9.05 -33.55 4.83
C THR A 338 9.75 -33.31 6.16
N GLY A 339 9.19 -32.51 7.06
CA GLY A 339 9.78 -32.19 8.35
C GLY A 339 10.84 -31.09 8.31
N MET A 340 10.99 -30.35 7.20
CA MET A 340 11.92 -29.21 7.14
C MET A 340 11.49 -28.11 8.11
N ASP A 341 12.45 -27.57 8.86
CA ASP A 341 12.21 -26.49 9.82
C ASP A 341 11.49 -25.30 9.14
N PRO A 342 10.36 -24.84 9.69
CA PRO A 342 9.60 -23.74 9.12
C PRO A 342 10.40 -22.45 8.94
N THR A 343 11.45 -22.23 9.75
CA THR A 343 12.33 -21.05 9.64
C THR A 343 13.19 -21.15 8.39
N ILE A 344 13.72 -22.34 8.08
CA ILE A 344 14.49 -22.58 6.84
C ILE A 344 13.58 -22.35 5.63
N VAL A 345 12.35 -22.89 5.64
CA VAL A 345 11.38 -22.69 4.57
C VAL A 345 11.00 -21.21 4.44
N MET A 346 10.85 -20.49 5.56
CA MET A 346 10.61 -19.05 5.59
C MET A 346 11.71 -18.27 4.87
N HIS A 347 12.97 -18.56 5.17
CA HIS A 347 14.12 -17.91 4.54
C HIS A 347 14.19 -18.22 3.04
N ALA A 348 14.08 -19.49 2.64
CA ALA A 348 14.08 -19.91 1.24
C ALA A 348 12.93 -19.24 0.45
N ALA A 349 11.74 -19.17 1.03
CA ALA A 349 10.61 -18.50 0.43
C ALA A 349 10.72 -16.96 0.46
N GLY A 350 11.59 -16.36 1.28
CA GLY A 350 11.68 -14.92 1.48
C GLY A 350 10.39 -14.36 2.07
N HIS A 351 9.85 -15.00 3.11
CA HIS A 351 8.75 -14.48 3.91
C HIS A 351 9.31 -13.56 5.00
N HIS A 352 8.57 -12.49 5.33
CA HIS A 352 9.02 -11.52 6.34
C HIS A 352 8.86 -12.01 7.78
N ASN A 353 7.95 -12.95 8.00
CA ASN A 353 7.70 -13.51 9.32
C ASN A 353 7.26 -14.97 9.21
N LEU A 354 7.43 -15.70 10.30
CA LEU A 354 7.09 -17.11 10.38
C LEU A 354 5.59 -17.37 10.19
N ALA A 355 4.73 -16.43 10.60
CA ALA A 355 3.28 -16.54 10.43
C ALA A 355 2.83 -16.64 8.97
N GLU A 356 3.61 -16.12 8.02
CA GLU A 356 3.35 -16.33 6.60
C GLU A 356 3.61 -17.76 6.16
N THR A 357 4.62 -18.43 6.73
CA THR A 357 5.01 -19.80 6.41
C THR A 357 4.11 -20.81 7.12
N THR A 358 3.78 -20.58 8.39
CA THR A 358 2.93 -21.49 9.18
C THR A 358 1.50 -21.59 8.68
N LYS A 359 1.03 -20.66 7.84
CA LYS A 359 -0.26 -20.79 7.12
C LYS A 359 -0.33 -22.01 6.20
N TYR A 360 0.81 -22.56 5.81
CA TYR A 360 0.92 -23.76 4.99
C TYR A 360 1.09 -25.03 5.84
N ALA A 361 1.46 -24.89 7.11
CA ALA A 361 1.44 -25.99 8.04
C ALA A 361 -0.02 -26.46 8.21
N ILE A 362 -0.21 -27.75 8.17
CA ILE A 362 -1.54 -28.37 8.28
C ILE A 362 -2.12 -27.99 9.63
N LYS A 363 -3.38 -27.60 9.68
CA LYS A 363 -4.14 -27.60 10.93
C LYS A 363 -3.99 -28.97 11.54
N ALA A 364 -3.62 -29.01 12.83
CA ALA A 364 -3.29 -30.19 13.61
C ALA A 364 -3.97 -31.45 13.09
N ASN A 365 -3.18 -32.34 12.54
CA ASN A 365 -3.59 -33.67 12.12
C ASN A 365 -3.63 -34.57 13.35
N LYS A 366 -4.32 -35.73 13.26
CA LYS A 366 -4.25 -36.76 14.29
C LYS A 366 -2.78 -37.13 14.62
N ASP A 367 -1.88 -37.01 13.66
CA ASP A 367 -0.44 -37.26 13.79
C ASP A 367 0.27 -36.20 14.64
N GLU A 368 -0.14 -34.93 14.58
CA GLU A 368 0.38 -33.88 15.47
C GLU A 368 -0.07 -34.07 16.92
N LEU A 369 -1.32 -34.50 17.13
CA LEU A 369 -1.82 -34.85 18.46
C LEU A 369 -1.07 -36.06 19.04
N ALA A 370 -0.76 -37.06 18.22
CA ALA A 370 0.06 -38.20 18.61
C ALA A 370 1.50 -37.79 18.91
N ALA A 371 2.10 -36.92 18.11
CA ALA A 371 3.42 -36.37 18.34
C ALA A 371 3.48 -35.54 19.63
N ILE A 372 2.51 -34.69 19.89
CA ILE A 372 2.41 -33.90 21.12
C ILE A 372 2.34 -34.86 22.33
N ALA A 373 1.54 -35.92 22.22
CA ALA A 373 1.43 -36.93 23.29
C ALA A 373 2.74 -37.70 23.52
N ALA A 374 3.49 -37.99 22.45
CA ALA A 374 4.77 -38.68 22.52
C ALA A 374 5.92 -37.83 23.09
N TYR A 375 5.85 -36.52 22.95
CA TYR A 375 6.84 -35.56 23.45
C TYR A 375 6.46 -34.91 24.79
N SER A 376 5.51 -35.49 25.52
CA SER A 376 5.19 -34.99 26.85
C SER A 376 6.35 -35.28 27.81
N PRO A 377 7.04 -34.25 28.35
CA PRO A 377 8.05 -34.46 29.41
C PRO A 377 7.34 -34.97 30.66
N SER A 378 8.01 -35.86 31.39
CA SER A 378 7.49 -36.31 32.68
C SER A 378 7.38 -35.12 33.63
N PHE A 379 6.19 -34.93 34.20
CA PHE A 379 5.94 -33.95 35.25
C PHE A 379 6.03 -34.59 36.67
N LEU A 380 5.96 -35.90 36.74
CA LEU A 380 5.98 -36.71 37.96
C LEU A 380 7.31 -37.47 38.09
#